data_26a89b7a398757963f56807f35af145d
#
_entry.id   26a89b7a398757963f56807f35af145d
#
_cell.length_a   1.000
_cell.length_b   1.000
_cell.length_c   1.000
_cell.angle_alpha   90.00
_cell.angle_beta   90.00
_cell.angle_gamma   90.00
#
_symmetry.space_group_name_H-M   'P 1'
#
loop_
_entity.id
_entity.type
_entity.pdbx_description
1 polymer ?
#
loop_
_entity_poly.entity_id
_entity_poly.type
_entity_poly.pdbx_seq_one_letter_code
_entity_poly.pdbx_strand_id
1 'polypeptide(L)'
;MEIKHKAKKKKQFTLHDVAKLAGVSPSTVSRVVSNNPRISKATKMKVEKCMEQLGYYPNANARSLAIKKTDAVGIIIPTTSDDYFSNPFFPEALRGIIKSASESGYNLLLSTNTEKGEELKVIKNLIKGSRVDGVILMTSKVDDECIEYLKSIDFPFSLIGSTVKKDEKINMVDNDNMLATYELTKHIIDIGRKKIAMIVGDKKLIVSKKRIEGYKKALRELNIKVDEELLFSGSFDEKTGYNYGMKISRLKPLPDGLIVADDLVAFGAMKAFEKLNIKIPEDIAVASFNNSVLAKNSNIPLTSVDINANELGKKAMNLLVEAIEEGTIGKKLLIPYKIFIRESTKNNAKL
;
A
#
# COMPACT_ATOMS: atom_id res chain seq x y z
N MET A 1 8.83 39.62 -36.08
CA MET A 1 8.93 40.51 -34.90
C MET A 1 8.69 39.68 -33.67
N GLU A 2 9.76 39.04 -33.12
CA GLU A 2 9.68 38.16 -31.97
C GLU A 2 9.67 38.95 -30.70
N ILE A 3 8.57 38.88 -29.94
CA ILE A 3 8.47 39.49 -28.62
C ILE A 3 9.10 38.54 -27.60
N LYS A 4 10.39 38.76 -27.28
CA LYS A 4 11.06 38.11 -26.17
C LYS A 4 10.48 38.63 -24.83
N HIS A 5 9.55 37.90 -24.23
CA HIS A 5 9.18 38.15 -22.84
C HIS A 5 10.34 37.71 -21.91
N LYS A 6 11.18 38.67 -21.55
CA LYS A 6 12.08 38.54 -20.39
C LYS A 6 11.22 38.55 -19.12
N ALA A 7 10.93 37.38 -18.58
CA ALA A 7 10.36 37.26 -17.26
C ALA A 7 11.32 37.93 -16.26
N LYS A 8 10.91 39.05 -15.63
CA LYS A 8 11.64 39.67 -14.53
C LYS A 8 11.77 38.61 -13.42
N LYS A 9 13.00 38.12 -13.15
CA LYS A 9 13.29 37.33 -11.96
C LYS A 9 12.85 38.16 -10.74
N LYS A 10 11.79 37.72 -10.04
CA LYS A 10 11.42 38.27 -8.72
C LYS A 10 12.64 38.15 -7.81
N LYS A 11 13.03 39.26 -7.20
CA LYS A 11 14.14 39.28 -6.22
C LYS A 11 13.80 38.34 -5.09
N GLN A 12 14.53 37.24 -5.00
CA GLN A 12 14.32 36.23 -3.99
C GLN A 12 15.08 36.69 -2.76
N PHE A 13 14.34 37.03 -1.70
CA PHE A 13 14.96 37.43 -0.43
C PHE A 13 15.67 36.25 0.21
N THR A 14 16.75 36.51 0.93
CA THR A 14 17.60 35.52 1.56
C THR A 14 17.45 35.57 3.08
N LEU A 15 17.98 34.58 3.78
CA LEU A 15 18.08 34.55 5.23
C LEU A 15 18.82 35.80 5.78
N HIS A 16 19.80 36.29 5.05
CA HIS A 16 20.54 37.50 5.41
C HIS A 16 19.67 38.77 5.34
N ASP A 17 18.76 38.87 4.38
CA ASP A 17 17.83 40.00 4.27
C ASP A 17 16.86 40.01 5.46
N VAL A 18 16.37 38.86 5.87
CA VAL A 18 15.55 38.69 7.09
C VAL A 18 16.32 39.12 8.34
N ALA A 19 17.56 38.67 8.47
CA ALA A 19 18.43 38.97 9.60
C ALA A 19 18.65 40.50 9.72
N LYS A 20 18.91 41.16 8.58
CA LYS A 20 19.08 42.61 8.50
C LYS A 20 17.81 43.36 8.90
N LEU A 21 16.65 42.96 8.40
CA LEU A 21 15.37 43.60 8.73
C LEU A 21 14.96 43.38 10.20
N ALA A 22 15.21 42.18 10.74
CA ALA A 22 14.90 41.81 12.11
C ALA A 22 15.95 42.36 13.13
N GLY A 23 17.09 42.90 12.68
CA GLY A 23 18.17 43.35 13.56
C GLY A 23 18.79 42.24 14.41
N VAL A 24 18.94 41.05 13.85
CA VAL A 24 19.53 39.87 14.51
C VAL A 24 20.60 39.24 13.61
N SER A 25 21.37 38.33 14.15
CA SER A 25 22.35 37.59 13.34
C SER A 25 21.67 36.58 12.39
N PRO A 26 22.30 36.25 11.24
CA PRO A 26 21.81 35.17 10.37
C PRO A 26 21.66 33.84 11.11
N SER A 27 22.54 33.53 12.06
CA SER A 27 22.44 32.35 12.90
C SER A 27 21.22 32.35 13.83
N THR A 28 20.78 33.55 14.29
CA THR A 28 19.53 33.69 15.05
C THR A 28 18.32 33.40 14.19
N VAL A 29 18.26 33.91 12.95
CA VAL A 29 17.19 33.58 12.00
C VAL A 29 17.16 32.09 11.72
N SER A 30 18.30 31.46 11.46
CA SER A 30 18.41 30.01 11.27
C SER A 30 17.87 29.21 12.46
N ARG A 31 18.17 29.64 13.69
CA ARG A 31 17.64 29.01 14.91
C ARG A 31 16.13 29.22 15.08
N VAL A 32 15.58 30.36 14.66
CA VAL A 32 14.14 30.58 14.63
C VAL A 32 13.47 29.66 13.64
N VAL A 33 14.01 29.55 12.42
CA VAL A 33 13.51 28.64 11.35
C VAL A 33 13.55 27.19 11.78
N SER A 34 14.58 26.77 12.53
CA SER A 34 14.69 25.41 13.07
C SER A 34 13.93 25.18 14.39
N ASN A 35 13.14 26.18 14.82
CA ASN A 35 12.35 26.14 16.05
C ASN A 35 13.18 25.81 17.32
N ASN A 36 14.40 26.32 17.41
CA ASN A 36 15.32 26.05 18.51
C ASN A 36 14.74 26.58 19.84
N PRO A 37 14.61 25.76 20.90
CA PRO A 37 13.97 26.13 22.17
C PRO A 37 14.72 27.23 22.94
N ARG A 38 15.99 27.49 22.61
CA ARG A 38 16.78 28.55 23.25
C ARG A 38 16.46 29.96 22.75
N ILE A 39 15.61 30.11 21.75
CA ILE A 39 15.19 31.41 21.22
C ILE A 39 13.96 31.90 21.98
N SER A 40 14.02 33.15 22.49
CA SER A 40 12.90 33.75 23.19
C SER A 40 11.67 33.93 22.27
N LYS A 41 10.47 33.82 22.83
CA LYS A 41 9.21 34.06 22.09
C LYS A 41 9.21 35.42 21.37
N ALA A 42 9.70 36.47 22.02
CA ALA A 42 9.78 37.82 21.44
C ALA A 42 10.69 37.85 20.19
N THR A 43 11.86 37.23 20.26
CA THR A 43 12.77 37.12 19.10
C THR A 43 12.15 36.29 17.96
N LYS A 44 11.47 35.18 18.30
CA LYS A 44 10.78 34.36 17.32
C LYS A 44 9.72 35.14 16.58
N MET A 45 8.81 35.79 17.29
CA MET A 45 7.75 36.64 16.69
C MET A 45 8.30 37.77 15.82
N LYS A 46 9.40 38.43 16.26
CA LYS A 46 10.05 39.48 15.49
C LYS A 46 10.56 38.99 14.13
N VAL A 47 11.27 37.84 14.15
CA VAL A 47 11.84 37.25 12.93
C VAL A 47 10.73 36.75 12.01
N GLU A 48 9.73 36.05 12.52
CA GLU A 48 8.58 35.55 11.75
C GLU A 48 7.83 36.71 11.04
N LYS A 49 7.60 37.83 11.73
CA LYS A 49 7.00 39.02 11.13
C LYS A 49 7.84 39.59 9.99
N CYS A 50 9.18 39.61 10.16
CA CYS A 50 10.08 40.10 9.10
C CYS A 50 10.12 39.13 7.90
N MET A 51 10.03 37.82 8.15
CA MET A 51 9.91 36.80 7.08
C MET A 51 8.64 37.03 6.25
N GLU A 52 7.50 37.23 6.92
CA GLU A 52 6.22 37.53 6.27
C GLU A 52 6.26 38.79 5.45
N GLN A 53 6.81 39.89 6.00
CA GLN A 53 6.96 41.19 5.30
C GLN A 53 7.79 41.09 4.02
N LEU A 54 8.85 40.28 4.03
CA LEU A 54 9.72 40.05 2.87
C LEU A 54 9.18 38.98 1.92
N GLY A 55 8.14 38.24 2.31
CA GLY A 55 7.72 37.05 1.58
C GLY A 55 8.84 36.01 1.53
N TYR A 56 9.67 35.95 2.58
CA TYR A 56 10.76 34.98 2.68
C TYR A 56 10.23 33.66 3.23
N TYR A 57 10.36 32.62 2.44
CA TYR A 57 10.11 31.24 2.86
C TYR A 57 11.44 30.50 3.01
N PRO A 58 11.71 29.89 4.17
CA PRO A 58 12.92 29.10 4.36
C PRO A 58 13.05 28.01 3.28
N ASN A 59 14.23 27.87 2.73
CA ASN A 59 14.51 26.78 1.80
C ASN A 59 14.50 25.44 2.57
N ALA A 60 13.55 24.56 2.26
CA ALA A 60 13.40 23.27 2.92
C ALA A 60 14.69 22.43 2.83
N ASN A 61 15.40 22.46 1.69
CA ASN A 61 16.65 21.75 1.51
C ASN A 61 17.76 22.28 2.43
N ALA A 62 17.87 23.61 2.59
CA ALA A 62 18.85 24.21 3.49
C ALA A 62 18.53 23.90 4.96
N ARG A 63 17.25 23.86 5.31
CA ARG A 63 16.79 23.45 6.63
C ARG A 63 17.11 21.97 6.89
N SER A 64 16.80 21.08 5.96
CA SER A 64 17.05 19.64 6.08
C SER A 64 18.53 19.32 6.29
N LEU A 65 19.41 20.02 5.56
CA LEU A 65 20.85 19.90 5.74
C LEU A 65 21.32 20.32 7.14
N ALA A 66 20.71 21.37 7.70
CA ALA A 66 21.08 21.89 9.03
C ALA A 66 20.61 20.98 10.17
N ILE A 67 19.41 20.41 10.07
CA ILE A 67 18.81 19.60 11.15
C ILE A 67 18.88 18.08 10.88
N LYS A 68 19.40 17.67 9.72
CA LYS A 68 19.46 16.26 9.25
C LYS A 68 18.10 15.56 9.27
N LYS A 69 17.02 16.31 9.06
CA LYS A 69 15.65 15.80 9.00
C LYS A 69 14.94 16.41 7.78
N THR A 70 14.26 15.60 6.99
CA THR A 70 13.60 16.03 5.75
C THR A 70 12.12 16.32 5.95
N ASP A 71 11.55 15.84 7.05
CA ASP A 71 10.10 15.80 7.31
C ASP A 71 9.34 15.16 6.12
N ALA A 72 9.95 14.16 5.47
CA ALA A 72 9.40 13.44 4.34
C ALA A 72 9.56 11.93 4.48
N VAL A 73 8.56 11.19 4.01
CA VAL A 73 8.50 9.72 4.01
C VAL A 73 8.33 9.23 2.58
N GLY A 74 9.12 8.23 2.19
CA GLY A 74 9.03 7.56 0.91
C GLY A 74 7.97 6.46 0.90
N ILE A 75 7.11 6.45 -0.11
CA ILE A 75 6.19 5.35 -0.37
C ILE A 75 6.75 4.55 -1.55
N ILE A 76 7.11 3.30 -1.28
CA ILE A 76 7.69 2.42 -2.30
C ILE A 76 6.59 1.57 -2.92
N ILE A 77 6.33 1.86 -4.19
CA ILE A 77 5.29 1.21 -4.96
C ILE A 77 5.91 0.00 -5.69
N PRO A 78 5.40 -1.23 -5.47
CA PRO A 78 5.99 -2.46 -5.99
C PRO A 78 5.67 -2.75 -7.47
N THR A 79 4.99 -1.84 -8.15
CA THR A 79 4.46 -2.05 -9.49
C THR A 79 4.57 -0.77 -10.33
N THR A 80 4.21 -0.86 -11.62
CA THR A 80 4.13 0.32 -12.48
C THR A 80 3.00 1.26 -12.05
N SER A 81 3.07 2.52 -12.46
CA SER A 81 2.03 3.51 -12.12
C SER A 81 0.63 3.09 -12.60
N ASP A 82 0.53 2.51 -13.80
CA ASP A 82 -0.74 2.09 -14.38
C ASP A 82 -1.39 0.96 -13.56
N ASP A 83 -0.60 -0.05 -13.16
CA ASP A 83 -1.07 -1.14 -12.30
C ASP A 83 -1.44 -0.64 -10.90
N TYR A 84 -0.70 0.35 -10.37
CA TYR A 84 -0.93 0.91 -9.04
C TYR A 84 -2.27 1.63 -8.94
N PHE A 85 -2.55 2.53 -9.87
CA PHE A 85 -3.78 3.32 -9.82
C PHE A 85 -5.02 2.55 -10.28
N SER A 86 -4.84 1.48 -11.06
CA SER A 86 -5.97 0.62 -11.48
C SER A 86 -6.45 -0.31 -10.35
N ASN A 87 -5.58 -0.72 -9.43
CA ASN A 87 -5.95 -1.61 -8.33
C ASN A 87 -6.44 -0.80 -7.12
N PRO A 88 -7.71 -0.93 -6.70
CA PRO A 88 -8.31 -0.12 -5.61
C PRO A 88 -7.64 -0.27 -4.25
N PHE A 89 -6.88 -1.34 -4.00
CA PHE A 89 -6.14 -1.54 -2.75
C PHE A 89 -5.17 -0.39 -2.47
N PHE A 90 -4.37 -0.02 -3.46
CA PHE A 90 -3.30 0.96 -3.27
C PHE A 90 -3.82 2.37 -2.97
N PRO A 91 -4.79 2.94 -3.71
CA PRO A 91 -5.40 4.23 -3.38
C PRO A 91 -6.04 4.25 -1.99
N GLU A 92 -6.69 3.15 -1.57
CA GLU A 92 -7.29 3.08 -0.24
C GLU A 92 -6.25 3.04 0.88
N ALA A 93 -5.16 2.28 0.73
CA ALA A 93 -4.05 2.28 1.67
C ALA A 93 -3.35 3.64 1.72
N LEU A 94 -3.12 4.27 0.55
CA LEU A 94 -2.52 5.59 0.46
C LEU A 94 -3.38 6.66 1.15
N ARG A 95 -4.70 6.59 1.07
CA ARG A 95 -5.61 7.50 1.78
C ARG A 95 -5.38 7.45 3.31
N GLY A 96 -5.17 6.26 3.86
CA GLY A 96 -4.82 6.08 5.27
C GLY A 96 -3.45 6.67 5.62
N ILE A 97 -2.46 6.42 4.77
CA ILE A 97 -1.09 6.97 4.90
C ILE A 97 -1.12 8.50 4.86
N ILE A 98 -1.79 9.10 3.88
CA ILE A 98 -1.90 10.58 3.72
C ILE A 98 -2.46 11.23 4.97
N LYS A 99 -3.56 10.67 5.50
CA LYS A 99 -4.19 11.21 6.70
C LYS A 99 -3.23 11.21 7.89
N SER A 100 -2.59 10.07 8.15
CA SER A 100 -1.65 9.93 9.27
C SER A 100 -0.39 10.78 9.08
N ALA A 101 0.15 10.88 7.86
CA ALA A 101 1.29 11.73 7.55
C ALA A 101 1.00 13.21 7.81
N SER A 102 -0.18 13.69 7.37
CA SER A 102 -0.63 15.05 7.63
C SER A 102 -0.76 15.37 9.12
N GLU A 103 -1.33 14.44 9.90
CA GLU A 103 -1.47 14.56 11.35
C GLU A 103 -0.11 14.61 12.06
N SER A 104 0.90 13.94 11.53
CA SER A 104 2.27 13.88 12.07
C SER A 104 3.24 14.89 11.45
N GLY A 105 2.78 15.75 10.53
CA GLY A 105 3.60 16.79 9.90
C GLY A 105 4.61 16.29 8.86
N TYR A 106 4.44 15.07 8.32
CA TYR A 106 5.30 14.51 7.29
C TYR A 106 4.74 14.71 5.88
N ASN A 107 5.62 15.06 4.95
CA ASN A 107 5.34 15.05 3.52
C ASN A 107 5.51 13.63 2.96
N LEU A 108 4.80 13.32 1.87
CA LEU A 108 4.92 12.04 1.21
C LEU A 108 5.63 12.18 -0.14
N LEU A 109 6.61 11.33 -0.36
CA LEU A 109 7.31 11.19 -1.63
C LEU A 109 6.93 9.85 -2.25
N LEU A 110 6.03 9.88 -3.23
CA LEU A 110 5.69 8.68 -4.00
C LEU A 110 6.79 8.42 -5.03
N SER A 111 7.34 7.23 -4.98
CA SER A 111 8.30 6.77 -5.98
C SER A 111 7.74 5.58 -6.72
N THR A 112 7.58 5.77 -8.03
CA THR A 112 7.16 4.72 -8.96
C THR A 112 8.38 4.21 -9.73
N ASN A 113 8.39 2.93 -10.02
CA ASN A 113 9.37 2.33 -10.91
C ASN A 113 8.88 2.41 -12.35
N THR A 114 9.79 2.57 -13.30
CA THR A 114 9.47 2.40 -14.72
C THR A 114 9.44 0.92 -15.11
N GLU A 115 10.18 0.08 -14.36
CA GLU A 115 10.26 -1.37 -14.57
C GLU A 115 10.04 -2.12 -13.27
N LYS A 116 9.43 -3.30 -13.35
CA LYS A 116 9.24 -4.19 -12.19
C LYS A 116 10.59 -4.66 -11.66
N GLY A 117 10.80 -4.55 -10.35
CA GLY A 117 12.02 -5.03 -9.68
C GLY A 117 13.09 -3.97 -9.42
N GLU A 118 12.84 -2.70 -9.74
CA GLU A 118 13.78 -1.61 -9.45
C GLU A 118 13.59 -0.95 -8.06
N GLU A 119 12.74 -1.52 -7.21
CA GLU A 119 12.38 -0.93 -5.90
C GLU A 119 13.62 -0.62 -5.06
N LEU A 120 14.59 -1.53 -5.01
CA LEU A 120 15.83 -1.35 -4.26
C LEU A 120 16.67 -0.16 -4.77
N LYS A 121 16.72 0.04 -6.07
CA LYS A 121 17.43 1.18 -6.69
C LYS A 121 16.77 2.50 -6.29
N VAL A 122 15.45 2.55 -6.29
CA VAL A 122 14.68 3.72 -5.86
C VAL A 122 14.95 4.03 -4.39
N ILE A 123 14.86 3.03 -3.50
CA ILE A 123 15.15 3.18 -2.08
C ILE A 123 16.57 3.73 -1.86
N LYS A 124 17.57 3.14 -2.52
CA LYS A 124 18.96 3.62 -2.43
C LYS A 124 19.10 5.08 -2.86
N ASN A 125 18.42 5.49 -3.90
CA ASN A 125 18.46 6.87 -4.40
C ASN A 125 17.80 7.86 -3.43
N LEU A 126 16.67 7.48 -2.82
CA LEU A 126 16.00 8.30 -1.81
C LEU A 126 16.88 8.52 -0.58
N ILE A 127 17.47 7.45 -0.06
CA ILE A 127 18.29 7.47 1.15
C ILE A 127 19.62 8.21 0.90
N LYS A 128 20.36 7.85 -0.17
CA LYS A 128 21.64 8.51 -0.51
C LYS A 128 21.46 9.99 -0.84
N GLY A 129 20.31 10.35 -1.43
CA GLY A 129 19.96 11.74 -1.70
C GLY A 129 19.44 12.51 -0.49
N SER A 130 19.37 11.89 0.69
CA SER A 130 18.79 12.48 1.91
C SER A 130 17.41 13.12 1.64
N ARG A 131 16.54 12.39 0.94
CA ARG A 131 15.23 12.89 0.50
C ARG A 131 14.09 12.48 1.42
N VAL A 132 14.31 11.47 2.27
CA VAL A 132 13.30 10.90 3.17
C VAL A 132 13.94 10.50 4.50
N ASP A 133 13.16 10.56 5.57
CA ASP A 133 13.55 10.14 6.92
C ASP A 133 13.17 8.67 7.20
N GLY A 134 12.31 8.09 6.38
CA GLY A 134 11.89 6.71 6.45
C GLY A 134 11.11 6.30 5.20
N VAL A 135 10.81 5.00 5.07
CA VAL A 135 10.04 4.47 3.93
C VAL A 135 8.94 3.49 4.36
N ILE A 136 7.84 3.48 3.62
CA ILE A 136 6.79 2.46 3.72
C ILE A 136 6.92 1.51 2.53
N LEU A 137 7.08 0.22 2.81
CA LEU A 137 6.98 -0.84 1.82
C LEU A 137 5.54 -1.33 1.76
N MET A 138 4.91 -1.32 0.58
CA MET A 138 3.51 -1.68 0.43
C MET A 138 3.27 -3.16 0.15
N THR A 139 4.32 -3.95 0.08
CA THR A 139 4.26 -5.42 -0.07
C THR A 139 5.61 -6.02 0.32
N SER A 140 5.65 -7.34 0.45
CA SER A 140 6.86 -8.10 0.72
C SER A 140 6.95 -9.36 -0.14
N LYS A 141 8.17 -9.71 -0.50
CA LYS A 141 8.52 -10.94 -1.23
C LYS A 141 9.27 -11.90 -0.31
N VAL A 142 9.36 -13.15 -0.74
CA VAL A 142 10.32 -14.09 -0.15
C VAL A 142 11.72 -13.59 -0.48
N ASP A 143 12.62 -13.56 0.51
CA ASP A 143 13.99 -13.06 0.38
C ASP A 143 14.04 -11.62 -0.21
N ASP A 144 13.27 -10.72 0.41
CA ASP A 144 13.07 -9.35 -0.06
C ASP A 144 14.35 -8.49 0.14
N GLU A 145 15.02 -8.17 -0.96
CA GLU A 145 16.27 -7.39 -0.96
C GLU A 145 16.08 -5.96 -0.40
N CYS A 146 14.87 -5.38 -0.52
CA CYS A 146 14.58 -4.07 0.03
C CYS A 146 14.59 -4.11 1.55
N ILE A 147 13.94 -5.11 2.13
CA ILE A 147 13.91 -5.34 3.58
C ILE A 147 15.33 -5.58 4.11
N GLU A 148 16.08 -6.50 3.47
CA GLU A 148 17.45 -6.81 3.92
C GLU A 148 18.38 -5.59 3.81
N TYR A 149 18.26 -4.79 2.75
CA TYR A 149 19.03 -3.56 2.62
C TYR A 149 18.70 -2.54 3.74
N LEU A 150 17.40 -2.27 3.98
CA LEU A 150 16.97 -1.31 4.99
C LEU A 150 17.44 -1.72 6.40
N LYS A 151 17.35 -3.02 6.72
CA LYS A 151 17.88 -3.58 7.96
C LYS A 151 19.38 -3.43 8.08
N SER A 152 20.13 -3.67 6.98
CA SER A 152 21.60 -3.62 6.99
C SER A 152 22.17 -2.24 7.29
N ILE A 153 21.40 -1.18 7.09
CA ILE A 153 21.80 0.20 7.33
C ILE A 153 21.02 0.87 8.48
N ASP A 154 20.24 0.09 9.24
CA ASP A 154 19.38 0.56 10.34
C ASP A 154 18.47 1.76 9.94
N PHE A 155 17.95 1.76 8.70
CA PHE A 155 17.10 2.85 8.20
C PHE A 155 15.65 2.63 8.60
N PRO A 156 14.93 3.66 9.12
CA PRO A 156 13.54 3.53 9.55
C PRO A 156 12.61 3.10 8.40
N PHE A 157 11.86 2.03 8.61
CA PHE A 157 10.84 1.60 7.67
C PHE A 157 9.69 0.86 8.36
N SER A 158 8.55 0.84 7.67
CA SER A 158 7.41 0.00 8.02
C SER A 158 6.94 -0.79 6.80
N LEU A 159 6.30 -1.92 7.04
CA LEU A 159 5.84 -2.84 6.01
C LEU A 159 4.33 -3.04 6.11
N ILE A 160 3.59 -2.82 5.00
CA ILE A 160 2.23 -3.35 4.84
C ILE A 160 2.37 -4.77 4.29
N GLY A 161 2.08 -5.74 5.14
CA GLY A 161 2.31 -7.16 4.91
C GLY A 161 3.17 -7.78 6.00
N SER A 162 3.75 -8.93 5.72
CA SER A 162 4.54 -9.69 6.68
C SER A 162 5.71 -10.38 6.02
N THR A 163 6.57 -11.00 6.81
CA THR A 163 7.73 -11.75 6.35
C THR A 163 7.56 -13.26 6.64
N VAL A 164 8.32 -14.10 5.93
CA VAL A 164 8.32 -15.56 6.16
C VAL A 164 8.90 -15.89 7.52
N LYS A 165 10.03 -15.29 7.86
CA LYS A 165 10.70 -15.49 9.14
C LYS A 165 10.12 -14.54 10.18
N LYS A 166 9.95 -15.01 11.43
CA LYS A 166 9.66 -14.11 12.55
C LYS A 166 10.88 -13.19 12.76
N ASP A 167 10.85 -12.05 12.09
CA ASP A 167 11.88 -11.02 12.30
C ASP A 167 11.40 -10.04 13.37
N GLU A 168 12.14 -9.94 14.46
CA GLU A 168 11.79 -9.10 15.61
C GLU A 168 12.16 -7.62 15.40
N LYS A 169 12.82 -7.30 14.29
CA LYS A 169 13.30 -5.95 14.00
C LYS A 169 12.44 -5.18 12.97
N ILE A 170 11.36 -5.77 12.48
CA ILE A 170 10.55 -5.15 11.43
C ILE A 170 9.21 -4.67 11.98
N ASN A 171 8.93 -3.39 11.81
CA ASN A 171 7.60 -2.81 12.04
C ASN A 171 6.67 -3.22 10.89
N MET A 172 5.63 -4.00 11.17
CA MET A 172 4.73 -4.51 10.15
C MET A 172 3.27 -4.43 10.54
N VAL A 173 2.44 -4.18 9.55
CA VAL A 173 0.98 -4.19 9.65
C VAL A 173 0.42 -5.13 8.58
N ASP A 174 -0.37 -6.11 8.97
CA ASP A 174 -0.95 -7.10 8.06
C ASP A 174 -2.34 -7.51 8.53
N ASN A 175 -3.05 -8.29 7.72
CA ASN A 175 -4.19 -9.08 8.15
C ASN A 175 -3.75 -10.52 8.37
N ASP A 176 -4.54 -11.32 9.08
CA ASP A 176 -4.37 -12.77 9.03
C ASP A 176 -4.88 -13.32 7.68
N ASN A 177 -4.04 -13.17 6.65
CA ASN A 177 -4.36 -13.58 5.29
C ASN A 177 -4.60 -15.09 5.17
N MET A 178 -3.95 -15.91 6.01
CA MET A 178 -4.17 -17.36 6.03
C MET A 178 -5.55 -17.67 6.59
N LEU A 179 -5.90 -17.12 7.75
CA LEU A 179 -7.20 -17.35 8.38
C LEU A 179 -8.34 -16.78 7.53
N ALA A 180 -8.18 -15.58 6.98
CA ALA A 180 -9.19 -14.96 6.11
C ALA A 180 -9.48 -15.80 4.87
N THR A 181 -8.44 -16.40 4.26
CA THR A 181 -8.63 -17.28 3.10
C THR A 181 -9.21 -18.62 3.50
N TYR A 182 -8.80 -19.15 4.65
CA TYR A 182 -9.39 -20.38 5.20
C TYR A 182 -10.90 -20.22 5.41
N GLU A 183 -11.34 -19.14 6.07
CA GLU A 183 -12.76 -18.86 6.32
C GLU A 183 -13.55 -18.62 5.03
N LEU A 184 -12.96 -17.87 4.07
CA LEU A 184 -13.60 -17.64 2.77
C LEU A 184 -13.75 -18.97 1.99
N THR A 185 -12.73 -19.82 2.01
CA THR A 185 -12.77 -21.14 1.36
C THR A 185 -13.81 -22.03 2.01
N LYS A 186 -13.85 -22.04 3.35
CA LYS A 186 -14.85 -22.77 4.12
C LYS A 186 -16.26 -22.31 3.77
N HIS A 187 -16.51 -20.99 3.66
CA HIS A 187 -17.79 -20.47 3.21
C HIS A 187 -18.20 -21.03 1.82
N ILE A 188 -17.28 -21.08 0.85
CA ILE A 188 -17.56 -21.65 -0.48
C ILE A 188 -17.93 -23.14 -0.40
N ILE A 189 -17.26 -23.89 0.49
CA ILE A 189 -17.57 -25.31 0.71
C ILE A 189 -18.92 -25.46 1.43
N ASP A 190 -19.20 -24.66 2.45
CA ASP A 190 -20.43 -24.73 3.25
C ASP A 190 -21.69 -24.45 2.42
N ILE A 191 -21.59 -23.67 1.33
CA ILE A 191 -22.67 -23.47 0.34
C ILE A 191 -22.79 -24.63 -0.68
N GLY A 192 -22.04 -25.73 -0.48
CA GLY A 192 -22.14 -26.96 -1.26
C GLY A 192 -21.17 -27.09 -2.43
N ARG A 193 -20.20 -26.17 -2.60
CA ARG A 193 -19.20 -26.24 -3.68
C ARG A 193 -18.09 -27.25 -3.33
N LYS A 194 -17.65 -28.04 -4.32
CA LYS A 194 -16.69 -29.14 -4.11
C LYS A 194 -15.43 -29.03 -4.96
N LYS A 195 -15.52 -28.47 -6.15
CA LYS A 195 -14.37 -28.29 -7.05
C LYS A 195 -14.02 -26.80 -7.11
N ILE A 196 -13.14 -26.37 -6.25
CA ILE A 196 -12.84 -24.96 -6.04
C ILE A 196 -11.53 -24.61 -6.72
N ALA A 197 -11.53 -23.64 -7.62
CA ALA A 197 -10.33 -23.04 -8.19
C ALA A 197 -9.89 -21.82 -7.39
N MET A 198 -8.61 -21.47 -7.51
CA MET A 198 -8.06 -20.25 -6.90
C MET A 198 -7.18 -19.48 -7.88
N ILE A 199 -7.36 -18.16 -7.96
CA ILE A 199 -6.46 -17.23 -8.64
C ILE A 199 -5.78 -16.35 -7.61
N VAL A 200 -4.44 -16.38 -7.58
CA VAL A 200 -3.62 -15.56 -6.68
C VAL A 200 -2.67 -14.65 -7.46
N GLY A 201 -2.06 -13.69 -6.77
CA GLY A 201 -0.95 -12.92 -7.29
C GLY A 201 0.33 -13.73 -7.47
N ASP A 202 1.45 -13.07 -7.74
CA ASP A 202 2.75 -13.73 -7.84
C ASP A 202 3.03 -14.59 -6.59
N LYS A 203 3.38 -15.85 -6.79
CA LYS A 203 3.70 -16.82 -5.71
C LYS A 203 4.93 -16.42 -4.87
N LYS A 204 5.75 -15.47 -5.35
CA LYS A 204 6.86 -14.91 -4.56
C LYS A 204 6.37 -13.95 -3.47
N LEU A 205 5.16 -13.37 -3.62
CA LEU A 205 4.58 -12.48 -2.61
C LEU A 205 4.14 -13.27 -1.38
N ILE A 206 4.44 -12.74 -0.21
CA ILE A 206 4.08 -13.39 1.07
C ILE A 206 2.56 -13.48 1.24
N VAL A 207 1.83 -12.43 0.83
CA VAL A 207 0.37 -12.43 0.85
C VAL A 207 -0.22 -13.57 0.02
N SER A 208 0.34 -13.83 -1.19
CA SER A 208 -0.09 -14.94 -2.05
C SER A 208 0.16 -16.30 -1.39
N LYS A 209 1.34 -16.49 -0.79
CA LYS A 209 1.67 -17.71 -0.07
C LYS A 209 0.71 -17.98 1.09
N LYS A 210 0.47 -17.00 1.94
CA LYS A 210 -0.47 -17.14 3.07
C LYS A 210 -1.89 -17.44 2.61
N ARG A 211 -2.36 -16.80 1.54
CA ARG A 211 -3.68 -17.10 0.97
C ARG A 211 -3.76 -18.52 0.41
N ILE A 212 -2.73 -19.00 -0.29
CA ILE A 212 -2.65 -20.39 -0.73
C ILE A 212 -2.67 -21.37 0.45
N GLU A 213 -1.95 -21.06 1.52
CA GLU A 213 -1.92 -21.89 2.73
C GLU A 213 -3.31 -21.99 3.37
N GLY A 214 -4.04 -20.88 3.51
CA GLY A 214 -5.41 -20.85 4.03
C GLY A 214 -6.39 -21.67 3.17
N TYR A 215 -6.32 -21.50 1.84
CA TYR A 215 -7.10 -22.28 0.88
C TYR A 215 -6.83 -23.78 1.02
N LYS A 216 -5.57 -24.20 0.97
CA LYS A 216 -5.18 -25.60 1.09
C LYS A 216 -5.56 -26.20 2.44
N LYS A 217 -5.46 -25.43 3.52
CA LYS A 217 -5.87 -25.84 4.86
C LYS A 217 -7.36 -26.14 4.90
N ALA A 218 -8.21 -25.26 4.40
CA ALA A 218 -9.67 -25.46 4.37
C ALA A 218 -10.07 -26.72 3.58
N LEU A 219 -9.49 -26.91 2.39
CA LEU A 219 -9.75 -28.11 1.58
C LEU A 219 -9.38 -29.40 2.32
N ARG A 220 -8.20 -29.46 2.95
CA ARG A 220 -7.72 -30.66 3.67
C ARG A 220 -8.59 -30.98 4.87
N GLU A 221 -8.94 -30.00 5.69
CA GLU A 221 -9.78 -30.21 6.88
C GLU A 221 -11.20 -30.67 6.54
N LEU A 222 -11.69 -30.34 5.34
CA LEU A 222 -12.99 -30.78 4.84
C LEU A 222 -12.90 -31.96 3.88
N ASN A 223 -11.75 -32.69 3.88
CA ASN A 223 -11.49 -33.87 3.07
C ASN A 223 -11.67 -33.66 1.55
N ILE A 224 -11.42 -32.46 1.06
CA ILE A 224 -11.39 -32.17 -0.37
C ILE A 224 -9.93 -32.24 -0.86
N LYS A 225 -9.71 -33.05 -1.91
CA LYS A 225 -8.37 -33.17 -2.49
C LYS A 225 -7.88 -31.86 -3.04
N VAL A 226 -6.70 -31.42 -2.62
CA VAL A 226 -6.01 -30.27 -3.20
C VAL A 226 -5.55 -30.62 -4.62
N ASP A 227 -6.04 -29.86 -5.60
CA ASP A 227 -5.64 -30.00 -6.99
C ASP A 227 -4.80 -28.76 -7.39
N GLU A 228 -3.51 -28.97 -7.62
CA GLU A 228 -2.57 -27.88 -7.97
C GLU A 228 -2.88 -27.30 -9.37
N GLU A 229 -3.58 -28.02 -10.25
CA GLU A 229 -3.98 -27.53 -11.56
C GLU A 229 -5.10 -26.47 -11.47
N LEU A 230 -5.80 -26.42 -10.34
CA LEU A 230 -6.81 -25.41 -10.02
C LEU A 230 -6.23 -24.15 -9.34
N LEU A 231 -4.90 -24.11 -9.14
CA LEU A 231 -4.22 -22.98 -8.52
C LEU A 231 -3.49 -22.16 -9.57
N PHE A 232 -4.06 -21.03 -9.94
CA PHE A 232 -3.55 -20.08 -10.93
C PHE A 232 -2.82 -18.92 -10.25
N SER A 233 -1.77 -18.38 -10.89
CA SER A 233 -0.97 -17.28 -10.37
C SER A 233 -0.62 -16.29 -11.46
N GLY A 234 -0.80 -14.99 -11.20
CA GLY A 234 -0.53 -13.93 -12.16
C GLY A 234 -0.41 -12.55 -11.51
N SER A 235 -0.63 -11.50 -12.28
CA SER A 235 -0.66 -10.11 -11.78
C SER A 235 -2.01 -9.79 -11.12
N PHE A 236 -2.03 -8.74 -10.29
CA PHE A 236 -3.27 -8.22 -9.69
C PHE A 236 -3.99 -7.24 -10.65
N ASP A 237 -4.32 -7.71 -11.85
CA ASP A 237 -4.98 -6.92 -12.89
C ASP A 237 -6.19 -7.66 -13.50
N GLU A 238 -7.06 -6.89 -14.14
CA GLU A 238 -8.29 -7.41 -14.79
C GLU A 238 -7.97 -8.44 -15.89
N LYS A 239 -6.92 -8.18 -16.68
CA LYS A 239 -6.51 -9.05 -17.80
C LYS A 239 -6.13 -10.44 -17.33
N THR A 240 -5.40 -10.54 -16.23
CA THR A 240 -5.06 -11.80 -15.57
C THR A 240 -6.34 -12.56 -15.18
N GLY A 241 -7.31 -11.86 -14.57
CA GLY A 241 -8.59 -12.43 -14.21
C GLY A 241 -9.35 -12.97 -15.41
N TYR A 242 -9.48 -12.16 -16.47
CA TYR A 242 -10.15 -12.55 -17.69
C TYR A 242 -9.51 -13.79 -18.36
N ASN A 243 -8.19 -13.79 -18.48
CA ASN A 243 -7.48 -14.90 -19.10
C ASN A 243 -7.63 -16.22 -18.32
N TYR A 244 -7.57 -16.17 -16.98
CA TYR A 244 -7.79 -17.35 -16.16
C TYR A 244 -9.27 -17.74 -16.09
N GLY A 245 -10.21 -16.79 -16.11
CA GLY A 245 -11.63 -17.08 -16.29
C GLY A 245 -11.90 -17.88 -17.56
N MET A 246 -11.32 -17.45 -18.70
CA MET A 246 -11.38 -18.17 -19.97
C MET A 246 -10.71 -19.57 -19.91
N LYS A 247 -9.65 -19.74 -19.12
CA LYS A 247 -8.99 -21.04 -18.93
C LYS A 247 -9.85 -21.96 -18.06
N ILE A 248 -10.36 -21.45 -16.95
CA ILE A 248 -11.20 -22.20 -15.99
C ILE A 248 -12.47 -22.69 -16.67
N SER A 249 -13.11 -21.89 -17.52
CA SER A 249 -14.32 -22.25 -18.24
C SER A 249 -14.18 -23.45 -19.18
N ARG A 250 -12.95 -23.77 -19.59
CA ARG A 250 -12.64 -24.93 -20.47
C ARG A 250 -12.37 -26.23 -19.71
N LEU A 251 -12.23 -26.16 -18.39
CA LEU A 251 -11.99 -27.34 -17.56
C LEU A 251 -13.24 -28.24 -17.54
N LYS A 252 -13.00 -29.55 -17.53
CA LYS A 252 -14.06 -30.57 -17.46
C LYS A 252 -13.79 -31.53 -16.29
N PRO A 253 -14.69 -31.61 -15.30
CA PRO A 253 -15.87 -30.77 -15.07
C PRO A 253 -15.46 -29.31 -14.72
N LEU A 254 -16.36 -28.37 -14.99
CA LEU A 254 -16.18 -26.98 -14.59
C LEU A 254 -16.00 -26.90 -13.06
N PRO A 255 -15.05 -26.11 -12.52
CA PRO A 255 -15.04 -25.77 -11.10
C PRO A 255 -16.35 -25.06 -10.70
N ASP A 256 -16.91 -25.45 -9.55
CA ASP A 256 -18.16 -24.90 -9.03
C ASP A 256 -17.95 -23.79 -7.99
N GLY A 257 -16.68 -23.54 -7.62
CA GLY A 257 -16.26 -22.42 -6.79
C GLY A 257 -14.97 -21.79 -7.31
N LEU A 258 -14.84 -20.48 -7.12
CA LEU A 258 -13.64 -19.71 -7.45
C LEU A 258 -13.32 -18.72 -6.34
N ILE A 259 -12.10 -18.80 -5.80
CA ILE A 259 -11.55 -17.83 -4.88
C ILE A 259 -10.51 -16.99 -5.62
N VAL A 260 -10.63 -15.68 -5.55
CA VAL A 260 -9.73 -14.75 -6.23
C VAL A 260 -9.08 -13.82 -5.21
N ALA A 261 -7.77 -13.71 -5.27
CA ALA A 261 -7.01 -12.93 -4.28
C ALA A 261 -7.15 -11.41 -4.41
N ASP A 262 -8.01 -10.92 -5.32
CA ASP A 262 -8.23 -9.48 -5.53
C ASP A 262 -9.53 -9.24 -6.30
N ASP A 263 -10.29 -8.20 -5.95
CA ASP A 263 -11.58 -7.86 -6.59
C ASP A 263 -11.42 -7.48 -8.06
N LEU A 264 -10.34 -6.78 -8.44
CA LEU A 264 -10.09 -6.41 -9.84
C LEU A 264 -9.86 -7.64 -10.72
N VAL A 265 -9.11 -8.61 -10.20
CA VAL A 265 -8.88 -9.92 -10.85
C VAL A 265 -10.19 -10.71 -10.92
N ALA A 266 -10.98 -10.70 -9.83
CA ALA A 266 -12.30 -11.36 -9.83
C ALA A 266 -13.23 -10.75 -10.87
N PHE A 267 -13.26 -9.44 -11.01
CA PHE A 267 -14.04 -8.73 -12.02
C PHE A 267 -13.66 -9.17 -13.43
N GLY A 268 -12.36 -9.32 -13.72
CA GLY A 268 -11.89 -9.88 -14.99
C GLY A 268 -12.41 -11.30 -15.25
N ALA A 269 -12.33 -12.18 -14.24
CA ALA A 269 -12.84 -13.56 -14.35
C ALA A 269 -14.36 -13.60 -14.58
N MET A 270 -15.13 -12.76 -13.88
CA MET A 270 -16.57 -12.64 -14.05
C MET A 270 -16.95 -12.18 -15.47
N LYS A 271 -16.21 -11.23 -16.06
CA LYS A 271 -16.39 -10.83 -17.47
C LYS A 271 -16.19 -12.01 -18.44
N ALA A 272 -15.21 -12.88 -18.17
CA ALA A 272 -14.99 -14.06 -18.99
C ALA A 272 -16.17 -15.05 -18.88
N PHE A 273 -16.69 -15.25 -17.67
CA PHE A 273 -17.85 -16.12 -17.43
C PHE A 273 -19.12 -15.58 -18.08
N GLU A 274 -19.39 -14.27 -17.95
CA GLU A 274 -20.52 -13.59 -18.62
C GLU A 274 -20.47 -13.81 -20.13
N LYS A 275 -19.31 -13.59 -20.76
CA LYS A 275 -19.13 -13.82 -22.21
C LYS A 275 -19.43 -15.25 -22.64
N LEU A 276 -19.25 -16.23 -21.76
CA LEU A 276 -19.47 -17.64 -22.03
C LEU A 276 -20.83 -18.16 -21.49
N ASN A 277 -21.69 -17.26 -21.00
CA ASN A 277 -22.97 -17.56 -20.40
C ASN A 277 -22.89 -18.54 -19.21
N ILE A 278 -21.76 -18.51 -18.46
CA ILE A 278 -21.58 -19.23 -17.20
C ILE A 278 -22.22 -18.39 -16.10
N LYS A 279 -23.19 -18.93 -15.42
CA LYS A 279 -23.98 -18.24 -14.40
C LYS A 279 -23.28 -18.20 -13.05
N ILE A 280 -23.30 -17.01 -12.42
CA ILE A 280 -22.81 -16.79 -11.06
C ILE A 280 -24.01 -16.43 -10.18
N PRO A 281 -24.28 -17.13 -9.09
CA PRO A 281 -23.48 -18.21 -8.50
C PRO A 281 -23.85 -19.63 -8.94
N GLU A 282 -24.84 -19.82 -9.82
CA GLU A 282 -25.46 -21.11 -10.12
C GLU A 282 -24.43 -22.15 -10.60
N ASP A 283 -23.68 -21.81 -11.65
CA ASP A 283 -22.66 -22.70 -12.23
C ASP A 283 -21.33 -22.62 -11.45
N ILE A 284 -20.94 -21.42 -11.05
CA ILE A 284 -19.70 -21.16 -10.29
C ILE A 284 -19.89 -20.02 -9.28
N ALA A 285 -19.69 -20.31 -8.00
CA ALA A 285 -19.67 -19.28 -6.96
C ALA A 285 -18.32 -18.56 -6.96
N VAL A 286 -18.31 -17.23 -6.84
CA VAL A 286 -17.09 -16.41 -6.89
C VAL A 286 -16.94 -15.58 -5.61
N ALA A 287 -15.76 -15.63 -4.99
CA ALA A 287 -15.43 -14.83 -3.83
C ALA A 287 -14.01 -14.23 -3.94
N SER A 288 -13.80 -13.07 -3.32
CA SER A 288 -12.56 -12.32 -3.49
C SER A 288 -12.09 -11.58 -2.24
N PHE A 289 -11.12 -10.68 -2.41
CA PHE A 289 -10.53 -9.84 -1.36
C PHE A 289 -10.54 -8.36 -1.77
N ASN A 290 -10.50 -7.51 -0.74
CA ASN A 290 -10.36 -6.06 -0.68
C ASN A 290 -11.67 -5.29 -0.46
N ASN A 291 -12.84 -5.89 -0.74
CA ASN A 291 -14.17 -5.26 -0.59
C ASN A 291 -14.23 -3.86 -1.22
N SER A 292 -13.63 -3.74 -2.38
CA SER A 292 -13.54 -2.49 -3.14
C SER A 292 -14.90 -2.02 -3.67
N VAL A 293 -14.89 -0.85 -4.31
CA VAL A 293 -16.07 -0.33 -5.01
C VAL A 293 -16.54 -1.28 -6.11
N LEU A 294 -15.60 -2.00 -6.77
CA LEU A 294 -15.92 -3.01 -7.77
C LEU A 294 -16.74 -4.17 -7.19
N ALA A 295 -16.36 -4.67 -6.01
CA ALA A 295 -17.08 -5.76 -5.37
C ALA A 295 -18.52 -5.40 -5.00
N LYS A 296 -18.77 -4.14 -4.67
CA LYS A 296 -20.09 -3.65 -4.26
C LYS A 296 -21.02 -3.37 -5.44
N ASN A 297 -20.46 -2.85 -6.53
CA ASN A 297 -21.23 -2.27 -7.64
C ASN A 297 -21.12 -3.06 -8.96
N SER A 298 -20.54 -4.27 -8.95
CA SER A 298 -20.60 -5.18 -10.10
C SER A 298 -22.03 -5.65 -10.36
N ASN A 299 -22.34 -6.04 -11.59
CA ASN A 299 -23.67 -6.55 -11.98
C ASN A 299 -24.15 -7.68 -11.05
N ILE A 300 -23.23 -8.51 -10.59
CA ILE A 300 -23.46 -9.50 -9.56
C ILE A 300 -22.56 -9.09 -8.37
N PRO A 301 -23.10 -8.48 -7.30
CA PRO A 301 -22.34 -8.05 -6.16
C PRO A 301 -21.48 -9.18 -5.58
N LEU A 302 -20.19 -8.90 -5.41
CA LEU A 302 -19.16 -9.90 -5.14
C LEU A 302 -18.97 -10.11 -3.64
N THR A 303 -19.06 -11.34 -3.18
CA THR A 303 -18.62 -11.75 -1.85
C THR A 303 -17.12 -11.48 -1.72
N SER A 304 -16.74 -10.65 -0.74
CA SER A 304 -15.36 -10.19 -0.63
C SER A 304 -14.94 -9.99 0.81
N VAL A 305 -13.68 -10.29 1.09
CA VAL A 305 -13.04 -10.01 2.38
C VAL A 305 -12.59 -8.56 2.41
N ASP A 306 -13.15 -7.78 3.33
CA ASP A 306 -12.66 -6.44 3.65
C ASP A 306 -11.41 -6.55 4.50
N ILE A 307 -10.29 -6.18 3.96
CA ILE A 307 -9.00 -6.17 4.65
C ILE A 307 -8.71 -4.85 5.36
N ASN A 308 -9.63 -3.87 5.26
CA ASN A 308 -9.50 -2.53 5.83
C ASN A 308 -8.21 -1.83 5.38
N ALA A 309 -8.02 -1.72 4.07
CA ALA A 309 -6.80 -1.19 3.46
C ALA A 309 -6.43 0.22 3.97
N ASN A 310 -7.44 1.05 4.26
CA ASN A 310 -7.22 2.38 4.84
C ASN A 310 -6.54 2.31 6.21
N GLU A 311 -7.01 1.43 7.10
CA GLU A 311 -6.42 1.27 8.43
C GLU A 311 -5.03 0.62 8.36
N LEU A 312 -4.78 -0.31 7.41
CA LEU A 312 -3.45 -0.83 7.14
C LEU A 312 -2.47 0.32 6.82
N GLY A 313 -2.85 1.21 5.90
CA GLY A 313 -2.04 2.37 5.54
C GLY A 313 -1.80 3.32 6.71
N LYS A 314 -2.86 3.66 7.46
CA LYS A 314 -2.79 4.52 8.63
C LYS A 314 -1.83 3.97 9.68
N LYS A 315 -1.96 2.68 10.04
CA LYS A 315 -1.11 2.04 11.04
C LYS A 315 0.33 1.89 10.58
N ALA A 316 0.57 1.63 9.29
CA ALA A 316 1.91 1.58 8.74
C ALA A 316 2.63 2.94 8.89
N MET A 317 1.93 4.05 8.58
CA MET A 317 2.49 5.39 8.77
C MET A 317 2.76 5.69 10.25
N ASN A 318 1.84 5.34 11.16
CA ASN A 318 2.05 5.54 12.59
C ASN A 318 3.29 4.79 13.09
N LEU A 319 3.44 3.51 12.73
CA LEU A 319 4.62 2.71 13.10
C LEU A 319 5.92 3.28 12.53
N LEU A 320 5.86 3.87 11.34
CA LEU A 320 7.03 4.52 10.76
C LEU A 320 7.40 5.80 11.50
N VAL A 321 6.42 6.63 11.87
CA VAL A 321 6.66 7.83 12.70
C VAL A 321 7.32 7.45 14.04
N GLU A 322 6.79 6.43 14.72
CA GLU A 322 7.39 5.91 15.95
C GLU A 322 8.83 5.40 15.73
N ALA A 323 9.09 4.76 14.59
CA ALA A 323 10.44 4.33 14.23
C ALA A 323 11.41 5.50 14.01
N ILE A 324 10.94 6.58 13.35
CA ILE A 324 11.75 7.77 13.06
C ILE A 324 12.01 8.59 14.33
N GLU A 325 10.99 8.76 15.18
CA GLU A 325 11.04 9.70 16.31
C GLU A 325 11.53 9.05 17.60
N GLU A 326 11.20 7.77 17.81
CA GLU A 326 11.47 7.05 19.06
C GLU A 326 12.45 5.88 18.88
N GLY A 327 12.82 5.54 17.64
CA GLY A 327 13.65 4.35 17.35
C GLY A 327 12.90 3.03 17.57
N THR A 328 11.57 3.05 17.58
CA THR A 328 10.75 1.84 17.82
C THR A 328 10.89 0.84 16.68
N ILE A 329 11.23 -0.41 16.98
CA ILE A 329 11.35 -1.51 16.03
C ILE A 329 10.60 -2.76 16.51
N GLY A 330 10.24 -3.63 15.58
CA GLY A 330 9.69 -4.97 15.87
C GLY A 330 8.20 -5.00 16.22
N LYS A 331 7.47 -3.89 16.11
CA LYS A 331 6.02 -3.87 16.33
C LYS A 331 5.28 -4.58 15.20
N LYS A 332 4.36 -5.48 15.58
CA LYS A 332 3.53 -6.25 14.64
C LYS A 332 2.08 -6.01 14.96
N LEU A 333 1.35 -5.43 14.02
CA LEU A 333 -0.07 -5.16 14.17
C LEU A 333 -0.87 -6.01 13.18
N LEU A 334 -1.88 -6.72 13.69
CA LEU A 334 -2.88 -7.39 12.86
C LEU A 334 -4.15 -6.54 12.82
N ILE A 335 -4.54 -6.14 11.63
CA ILE A 335 -5.80 -5.42 11.39
C ILE A 335 -6.90 -6.44 11.17
N PRO A 336 -8.02 -6.33 11.90
CA PRO A 336 -9.16 -7.21 11.69
C PRO A 336 -9.70 -7.10 10.26
N TYR A 337 -10.11 -8.24 9.70
CA TYR A 337 -10.84 -8.34 8.44
C TYR A 337 -12.30 -8.69 8.68
N LYS A 338 -13.13 -8.51 7.63
CA LYS A 338 -14.54 -8.91 7.65
C LYS A 338 -14.97 -9.48 6.31
N ILE A 339 -15.67 -10.60 6.32
CA ILE A 339 -16.22 -11.20 5.09
C ILE A 339 -17.61 -10.61 4.85
N PHE A 340 -17.82 -10.02 3.68
CA PHE A 340 -19.10 -9.52 3.22
C PHE A 340 -19.70 -10.50 2.21
N ILE A 341 -20.70 -11.26 2.64
CA ILE A 341 -21.42 -12.21 1.79
C ILE A 341 -22.40 -11.45 0.90
N ARG A 342 -22.31 -11.70 -0.42
CA ARG A 342 -23.14 -11.07 -1.44
C ARG A 342 -23.63 -12.09 -2.47
N GLU A 343 -24.25 -11.59 -3.53
CA GLU A 343 -25.00 -12.36 -4.53
C GLU A 343 -24.12 -13.41 -5.22
N SER A 344 -22.83 -13.13 -5.44
CA SER A 344 -21.90 -14.06 -6.12
C SER A 344 -21.66 -15.40 -5.40
N THR A 345 -22.13 -15.54 -4.15
CA THR A 345 -22.08 -16.79 -3.40
C THR A 345 -23.42 -17.14 -2.71
N LYS A 346 -24.46 -16.31 -2.87
CA LYS A 346 -25.78 -16.62 -2.31
C LYS A 346 -26.44 -17.71 -3.16
N ASN A 347 -26.83 -18.79 -2.51
CA ASN A 347 -27.58 -19.86 -3.16
C ASN A 347 -29.06 -19.46 -3.20
N ASN A 348 -29.58 -19.01 -4.36
CA ASN A 348 -31.00 -18.69 -4.54
C ASN A 348 -31.90 -19.94 -4.53
N ALA A 349 -31.35 -21.13 -4.26
CA ALA A 349 -32.09 -22.40 -4.30
C ALA A 349 -32.77 -22.76 -2.96
N LYS A 350 -32.88 -21.84 -2.00
CA LYS A 350 -33.65 -22.04 -0.74
C LYS A 350 -34.50 -20.78 -0.46
N LEU A 351 -35.50 -20.57 -1.25
CA LEU A 351 -36.72 -19.84 -0.87
C LEU A 351 -37.91 -20.70 -1.26
#